data_ac159ab49c9daf3bd5c7436dfe8e68d9
#
_entry.id   ac159ab49c9daf3bd5c7436dfe8e68d9
#
_cell.length_a   1.000
_cell.length_b   1.000
_cell.length_c   1.000
_cell.angle_alpha   90.00
_cell.angle_beta   90.00
_cell.angle_gamma   90.00
#
_symmetry.space_group_name_H-M   'P 1'
#
loop_
_entity.id
_entity.type
_entity.pdbx_description
1 polymer ?
#
loop_
_entity_poly.entity_id
_entity_poly.type
_entity_poly.pdbx_seq_one_letter_code
_entity_poly.pdbx_strand_id
1 'polypeptide(L)'
;MKNRIEFQKFSRHCAVVLTMCVLLLSAHSQPVTVAPSAPVHSDLALLQCGNLIYAGNQSSVCFADHFLADLAQQTNLRVNPKFCPVRLDADAVFDYPFSVMSGNEDFSLTQKERQQLRKYLTQGGFLLVSPGCSDEKWDKSFRQEIKVCFPEYTLQKIPMTHPIFSIVNPIPRLVDKNSKPVSLEGLEINGRLVMVYSKEGLNDVANAHGCCCCGGNEIEGPAKVNVNVFTYAVLY
;
A
#
# COMPACT_ATOMS: atom_id res chain seq x y z
N MET A 1 -5.61 -40.11 -65.47
CA MET A 1 -5.43 -39.26 -66.67
C MET A 1 -4.24 -38.36 -66.35
N LYS A 2 -3.02 -38.72 -66.83
CA LYS A 2 -2.31 -38.18 -68.01
C LYS A 2 -2.23 -36.63 -67.94
N ASN A 3 -1.08 -36.00 -67.87
CA ASN A 3 0.15 -36.01 -68.66
C ASN A 3 1.23 -35.22 -67.85
N ARG A 4 2.45 -35.56 -67.67
CA ARG A 4 3.63 -35.90 -68.48
C ARG A 4 4.05 -34.77 -69.44
N ILE A 5 5.38 -34.53 -69.43
CA ILE A 5 6.29 -34.01 -70.48
C ILE A 5 6.73 -32.54 -70.22
N GLU A 6 7.95 -32.09 -70.38
CA GLU A 6 9.25 -32.72 -70.83
C GLU A 6 10.42 -31.75 -70.53
N PHE A 7 11.58 -32.37 -70.44
CA PHE A 7 12.93 -31.88 -70.54
C PHE A 7 13.18 -30.88 -71.66
N GLN A 8 14.09 -29.93 -71.46
CA GLN A 8 15.20 -29.79 -72.40
C GLN A 8 16.39 -29.09 -71.80
N LYS A 9 17.52 -29.73 -72.02
CA LYS A 9 18.89 -29.35 -71.85
C LYS A 9 19.26 -28.13 -72.74
N PHE A 10 20.20 -27.32 -72.31
CA PHE A 10 21.30 -26.95 -73.23
C PHE A 10 22.55 -26.63 -72.39
N SER A 11 23.60 -27.29 -72.84
CA SER A 11 24.99 -27.30 -72.43
C SER A 11 25.78 -26.17 -73.14
N ARG A 12 26.78 -25.61 -72.53
CA ARG A 12 28.16 -25.53 -73.00
C ARG A 12 28.89 -24.28 -72.54
N HIS A 13 29.99 -24.57 -71.85
CA HIS A 13 31.35 -24.08 -71.97
C HIS A 13 31.63 -22.58 -71.88
N CYS A 14 32.37 -22.16 -70.89
CA CYS A 14 33.77 -21.74 -71.11
C CYS A 14 34.52 -21.63 -69.80
N ALA A 15 35.72 -22.00 -69.90
CA ALA A 15 36.69 -22.25 -68.86
C ALA A 15 37.40 -20.94 -68.42
N VAL A 16 37.96 -21.06 -67.18
CA VAL A 16 39.28 -20.53 -66.77
C VAL A 16 39.36 -19.01 -66.49
N VAL A 17 39.52 -18.62 -65.26
CA VAL A 17 40.80 -18.15 -64.72
C VAL A 17 40.80 -18.20 -63.20
N LEU A 18 41.69 -18.95 -62.66
CA LEU A 18 42.09 -19.03 -61.28
C LEU A 18 42.86 -17.72 -60.93
N THR A 19 42.30 -16.89 -60.06
CA THR A 19 43.08 -15.89 -59.39
C THR A 19 42.79 -15.96 -57.90
N MET A 20 43.75 -16.48 -57.23
CA MET A 20 43.83 -16.63 -55.76
C MET A 20 44.05 -15.25 -55.15
N CYS A 21 43.01 -14.65 -54.62
CA CYS A 21 43.13 -13.49 -53.74
C CYS A 21 42.84 -13.94 -52.33
N VAL A 22 43.89 -14.26 -51.59
CA VAL A 22 43.84 -14.44 -50.13
C VAL A 22 43.66 -13.05 -49.53
N LEU A 23 42.45 -12.66 -49.27
CA LEU A 23 42.13 -11.50 -48.44
C LEU A 23 42.10 -11.98 -46.99
N LEU A 24 43.18 -11.69 -46.27
CA LEU A 24 43.25 -11.74 -44.81
C LEU A 24 42.22 -10.76 -44.25
N LEU A 25 41.05 -11.28 -43.87
CA LEU A 25 40.10 -10.54 -43.04
C LEU A 25 40.66 -10.47 -41.62
N SER A 26 41.42 -9.42 -41.33
CA SER A 26 41.74 -9.04 -39.95
C SER A 26 40.44 -8.59 -39.28
N ALA A 27 39.82 -9.50 -38.53
CA ALA A 27 38.72 -9.14 -37.64
C ALA A 27 39.26 -8.22 -36.54
N HIS A 28 39.15 -6.92 -36.72
CA HIS A 28 39.30 -5.94 -35.64
C HIS A 28 38.07 -6.07 -34.72
N SER A 29 38.20 -6.84 -33.65
CA SER A 29 37.29 -6.78 -32.55
C SER A 29 37.49 -5.45 -31.84
N GLN A 30 36.61 -4.49 -32.14
CA GLN A 30 36.56 -3.25 -31.36
C GLN A 30 36.03 -3.62 -29.97
N PRO A 31 36.67 -3.17 -28.88
CA PRO A 31 36.13 -3.32 -27.57
C PRO A 31 34.78 -2.56 -27.50
N VAL A 32 33.70 -3.29 -27.25
CA VAL A 32 32.43 -2.67 -26.93
C VAL A 32 32.60 -1.94 -25.58
N THR A 33 32.86 -0.64 -25.70
CA THR A 33 32.76 0.25 -24.54
C THR A 33 31.28 0.29 -24.11
N VAL A 34 30.92 -0.53 -23.12
CA VAL A 34 29.66 -0.39 -22.42
C VAL A 34 29.73 0.98 -21.74
N ALA A 35 29.06 1.96 -22.32
CA ALA A 35 28.85 3.23 -21.65
C ALA A 35 28.20 2.93 -20.28
N PRO A 36 28.69 3.53 -19.18
CA PRO A 36 28.03 3.38 -17.90
C PRO A 36 26.58 3.80 -18.10
N SER A 37 25.66 2.87 -17.89
CA SER A 37 24.24 3.19 -17.87
C SER A 37 24.05 4.32 -16.86
N ALA A 38 23.60 5.48 -17.35
CA ALA A 38 23.19 6.56 -16.48
C ALA A 38 22.27 5.96 -15.41
N PRO A 39 22.41 6.36 -14.14
CA PRO A 39 21.51 5.87 -13.12
C PRO A 39 20.09 6.17 -13.62
N VAL A 40 19.31 5.12 -13.80
CA VAL A 40 17.88 5.27 -14.03
C VAL A 40 17.33 5.83 -12.72
N HIS A 41 17.37 7.15 -12.59
CA HIS A 41 16.53 7.86 -11.66
C HIS A 41 15.11 7.64 -12.19
N SER A 42 14.56 6.47 -11.85
CA SER A 42 13.11 6.31 -11.93
C SER A 42 12.55 7.37 -10.99
N ASP A 43 11.93 8.38 -11.56
CA ASP A 43 11.08 9.35 -10.86
C ASP A 43 9.81 8.62 -10.41
N LEU A 44 10.02 7.54 -9.64
CA LEU A 44 8.92 6.83 -9.00
C LEU A 44 8.33 7.81 -7.99
N ALA A 45 7.13 8.26 -8.29
CA ALA A 45 6.38 9.11 -7.39
C ALA A 45 6.34 8.49 -5.99
N LEU A 46 6.52 9.32 -4.96
CA LEU A 46 6.37 8.88 -3.58
C LEU A 46 4.92 8.44 -3.35
N LEU A 47 4.74 7.31 -2.70
CA LEU A 47 3.42 6.86 -2.28
C LEU A 47 2.84 7.87 -1.28
N GLN A 48 1.64 8.37 -1.57
CA GLN A 48 0.96 9.36 -0.74
C GLN A 48 0.01 8.65 0.24
N CYS A 49 -0.04 9.14 1.48
CA CYS A 49 -0.91 8.62 2.52
C CYS A 49 -1.96 9.67 2.90
N GLY A 50 -3.21 9.28 2.94
CA GLY A 50 -4.32 10.15 3.28
C GLY A 50 -4.57 10.24 4.79
N ASN A 51 -4.93 11.43 5.26
CA ASN A 51 -5.58 11.64 6.55
C ASN A 51 -7.01 12.10 6.26
N LEU A 52 -7.99 11.23 6.55
CA LEU A 52 -9.37 11.48 6.16
C LEU A 52 -9.98 12.63 6.95
N ILE A 53 -10.61 13.56 6.23
CA ILE A 53 -11.52 14.57 6.76
C ILE A 53 -12.92 14.08 6.45
N TYR A 54 -13.76 13.94 7.48
CA TYR A 54 -15.12 13.37 7.38
C TYR A 54 -16.07 14.02 8.38
N ALA A 55 -17.36 13.74 8.27
CA ALA A 55 -18.41 14.24 9.17
C ALA A 55 -18.24 15.77 9.45
N GLY A 56 -18.18 16.54 8.39
CA GLY A 56 -17.87 17.96 8.44
C GLY A 56 -16.37 18.23 8.41
N ASN A 57 -15.71 18.33 9.56
CA ASN A 57 -14.28 18.62 9.66
C ASN A 57 -13.54 17.72 10.65
N GLN A 58 -14.09 16.57 11.01
CA GLN A 58 -13.35 15.63 11.83
C GLN A 58 -12.15 15.06 11.03
N SER A 59 -11.01 14.97 11.67
CA SER A 59 -9.82 14.37 11.10
C SER A 59 -8.91 13.86 12.20
N SER A 60 -7.96 13.01 11.85
CA SER A 60 -6.95 12.54 12.80
C SER A 60 -5.98 13.68 13.15
N VAL A 61 -5.89 14.00 14.43
CA VAL A 61 -4.80 14.82 14.99
C VAL A 61 -3.81 13.94 15.78
N CYS A 62 -4.13 12.67 15.92
CA CYS A 62 -3.42 11.76 16.81
C CYS A 62 -2.60 10.68 16.06
N PHE A 63 -2.82 10.46 14.77
CA PHE A 63 -1.87 9.72 13.97
C PHE A 63 -0.70 10.62 13.60
N ALA A 64 0.47 10.33 14.15
CA ALA A 64 1.67 11.05 13.78
C ALA A 64 2.26 10.51 12.49
N ASP A 65 2.99 11.39 11.81
CA ASP A 65 3.77 11.02 10.64
C ASP A 65 4.99 10.15 10.99
N HIS A 66 5.30 9.96 12.29
CA HIS A 66 6.52 9.31 12.75
C HIS A 66 6.70 7.90 12.20
N PHE A 67 5.65 7.09 12.18
CA PHE A 67 5.77 5.73 11.66
C PHE A 67 6.04 5.69 10.14
N LEU A 68 5.72 6.75 9.39
CA LEU A 68 6.08 6.84 7.97
C LEU A 68 7.59 6.98 7.79
N ALA A 69 8.26 7.68 8.73
CA ALA A 69 9.72 7.74 8.75
C ALA A 69 10.33 6.38 9.12
N ASP A 70 9.78 5.71 10.14
CA ASP A 70 10.17 4.36 10.53
C ASP A 70 9.97 3.36 9.39
N LEU A 71 8.87 3.46 8.67
CA LEU A 71 8.58 2.65 7.49
C LEU A 71 9.66 2.81 6.41
N ALA A 72 10.06 4.04 6.11
CA ALA A 72 11.10 4.32 5.12
C ALA A 72 12.49 3.78 5.54
N GLN A 73 12.76 3.69 6.85
CA GLN A 73 14.00 3.11 7.37
C GLN A 73 13.99 1.57 7.41
N GLN A 74 12.82 0.97 7.67
CA GLN A 74 12.68 -0.47 7.86
C GLN A 74 12.32 -1.22 6.59
N THR A 75 11.94 -0.50 5.53
CA THR A 75 11.50 -1.08 4.25
C THR A 75 12.13 -0.32 3.08
N ASN A 76 12.00 -0.87 1.87
CA ASN A 76 12.40 -0.19 0.64
C ASN A 76 11.25 0.66 0.04
N LEU A 77 10.17 0.88 0.79
CA LEU A 77 9.02 1.66 0.32
C LEU A 77 9.36 3.15 0.28
N ARG A 78 9.07 3.78 -0.84
CA ARG A 78 9.23 5.23 -1.03
C ARG A 78 7.91 5.92 -0.72
N VAL A 79 7.80 6.44 0.49
CA VAL A 79 6.56 7.04 1.01
C VAL A 79 6.80 8.52 1.31
N ASN A 80 5.80 9.36 1.07
CA ASN A 80 5.82 10.73 1.56
C ASN A 80 5.85 10.69 3.11
N PRO A 81 6.80 11.38 3.75
CA PRO A 81 6.92 11.34 5.22
C PRO A 81 5.79 12.07 5.96
N LYS A 82 4.79 12.60 5.24
CA LYS A 82 3.65 13.32 5.82
C LYS A 82 2.33 12.80 5.28
N PHE A 83 1.34 12.75 6.15
CA PHE A 83 -0.04 12.54 5.74
C PHE A 83 -0.60 13.76 5.01
N CYS A 84 -1.36 13.50 3.96
CA CYS A 84 -2.07 14.53 3.20
C CYS A 84 -3.54 14.58 3.66
N PRO A 85 -4.02 15.72 4.16
CA PRO A 85 -5.45 15.86 4.48
C PRO A 85 -6.29 15.68 3.21
N VAL A 86 -7.28 14.78 3.26
CA VAL A 86 -8.16 14.49 2.13
C VAL A 86 -9.59 14.29 2.59
N ARG A 87 -10.54 14.94 1.92
CA ARG A 87 -11.95 14.80 2.25
C ARG A 87 -12.49 13.45 1.74
N LEU A 88 -13.18 12.75 2.62
CA LEU A 88 -13.79 11.47 2.30
C LEU A 88 -14.87 11.59 1.20
N ASP A 89 -15.56 12.72 1.12
CA ASP A 89 -16.57 12.98 0.10
C ASP A 89 -16.01 13.47 -1.25
N ALA A 90 -14.69 13.59 -1.39
CA ALA A 90 -14.03 14.02 -2.63
C ALA A 90 -13.43 12.82 -3.39
N ASP A 91 -13.42 12.91 -4.71
CA ASP A 91 -12.82 11.85 -5.56
C ASP A 91 -11.31 11.73 -5.36
N ALA A 92 -10.65 12.79 -4.86
CA ALA A 92 -9.23 12.77 -4.52
C ALA A 92 -8.86 11.70 -3.48
N VAL A 93 -9.81 11.14 -2.72
CA VAL A 93 -9.52 10.05 -1.78
C VAL A 93 -8.94 8.81 -2.48
N PHE A 94 -9.26 8.60 -3.76
CA PHE A 94 -8.78 7.46 -4.55
C PHE A 94 -7.31 7.57 -4.97
N ASP A 95 -6.69 8.75 -4.81
CA ASP A 95 -5.27 8.96 -5.06
C ASP A 95 -4.39 8.46 -3.89
N TYR A 96 -5.01 8.07 -2.77
CA TYR A 96 -4.34 7.62 -1.56
C TYR A 96 -4.62 6.13 -1.30
N PRO A 97 -3.74 5.22 -1.72
CA PRO A 97 -3.97 3.79 -1.52
C PRO A 97 -4.02 3.37 -0.05
N PHE A 98 -3.43 4.18 0.82
CA PHE A 98 -3.48 4.02 2.27
C PHE A 98 -3.93 5.32 2.94
N SER A 99 -4.91 5.22 3.82
CA SER A 99 -5.39 6.36 4.59
C SER A 99 -5.56 6.01 6.06
N VAL A 100 -5.54 7.05 6.90
CA VAL A 100 -5.85 6.94 8.33
C VAL A 100 -7.16 7.66 8.64
N MET A 101 -7.91 7.14 9.62
CA MET A 101 -9.13 7.74 10.13
C MET A 101 -9.13 7.68 11.65
N SER A 102 -9.29 8.83 12.27
CA SER A 102 -9.39 8.95 13.73
C SER A 102 -10.21 10.18 14.09
N GLY A 103 -10.70 10.25 15.30
CA GLY A 103 -11.45 11.37 15.81
C GLY A 103 -11.90 11.14 17.24
N ASN A 104 -12.59 12.14 17.79
CA ASN A 104 -13.19 12.11 19.11
C ASN A 104 -14.68 12.44 18.99
N GLU A 105 -15.44 12.15 20.01
CA GLU A 105 -16.87 12.35 20.10
C GLU A 105 -17.69 11.55 19.07
N ASP A 106 -18.97 11.62 19.17
CA ASP A 106 -19.87 10.96 18.24
C ASP A 106 -19.89 11.65 16.87
N PHE A 107 -20.14 10.88 15.83
CA PHE A 107 -20.25 11.41 14.47
C PHE A 107 -21.22 10.60 13.62
N SER A 108 -21.62 11.15 12.51
CA SER A 108 -22.37 10.45 11.47
C SER A 108 -21.86 10.87 10.10
N LEU A 109 -21.59 9.89 9.24
CA LEU A 109 -21.21 10.13 7.87
C LEU A 109 -22.42 10.58 7.04
N THR A 110 -22.19 11.50 6.12
CA THR A 110 -23.17 11.80 5.09
C THR A 110 -23.35 10.61 4.15
N GLN A 111 -24.44 10.60 3.39
CA GLN A 111 -24.66 9.55 2.39
C GLN A 111 -23.52 9.47 1.36
N LYS A 112 -22.99 10.62 0.96
CA LYS A 112 -21.87 10.71 0.03
C LYS A 112 -20.59 10.11 0.62
N GLU A 113 -20.26 10.42 1.87
CA GLU A 113 -19.11 9.87 2.57
C GLU A 113 -19.21 8.34 2.71
N ARG A 114 -20.38 7.80 3.06
CA ARG A 114 -20.63 6.35 3.11
C ARG A 114 -20.38 5.68 1.75
N GLN A 115 -20.90 6.28 0.67
CA GLN A 115 -20.71 5.76 -0.68
C GLN A 115 -19.23 5.78 -1.09
N GLN A 116 -18.53 6.88 -0.79
CA GLN A 116 -17.11 7.01 -1.10
C GLN A 116 -16.24 6.05 -0.27
N LEU A 117 -16.53 5.92 1.03
CA LEU A 117 -15.82 4.96 1.89
C LEU A 117 -15.98 3.54 1.36
N ARG A 118 -17.21 3.14 1.02
CA ARG A 118 -17.47 1.84 0.42
C ARG A 118 -16.71 1.66 -0.89
N LYS A 119 -16.78 2.63 -1.79
CA LYS A 119 -16.08 2.59 -3.07
C LYS A 119 -14.56 2.52 -2.87
N TYR A 120 -14.02 3.33 -1.97
CA TYR A 120 -12.59 3.37 -1.65
C TYR A 120 -12.07 1.99 -1.23
N LEU A 121 -12.70 1.35 -0.26
CA LEU A 121 -12.26 0.05 0.27
C LEU A 121 -12.50 -1.11 -0.69
N THR A 122 -13.56 -1.04 -1.52
CA THR A 122 -13.83 -2.09 -2.53
C THR A 122 -12.96 -1.96 -3.78
N GLN A 123 -12.37 -0.78 -4.04
CA GLN A 123 -11.53 -0.53 -5.22
C GLN A 123 -10.02 -0.56 -4.92
N GLY A 124 -9.61 -1.06 -3.76
CA GLY A 124 -8.20 -1.30 -3.45
C GLY A 124 -7.61 -0.36 -2.40
N GLY A 125 -8.34 0.65 -1.94
CA GLY A 125 -7.92 1.46 -0.80
C GLY A 125 -7.79 0.63 0.49
N PHE A 126 -6.97 1.12 1.41
CA PHE A 126 -6.78 0.53 2.73
C PHE A 126 -6.94 1.59 3.81
N LEU A 127 -7.60 1.24 4.92
CA LEU A 127 -7.87 2.18 6.00
C LEU A 127 -7.33 1.66 7.34
N LEU A 128 -6.49 2.45 8.00
CA LEU A 128 -6.07 2.23 9.37
C LEU A 128 -6.86 3.15 10.29
N VAL A 129 -7.52 2.58 11.28
CA VAL A 129 -8.53 3.26 12.08
C VAL A 129 -8.29 3.09 13.57
N SER A 130 -8.41 4.17 14.32
CA SER A 130 -8.38 4.15 15.77
C SER A 130 -9.08 5.40 16.33
N PRO A 131 -9.93 5.29 17.37
CA PRO A 131 -10.46 6.47 18.04
C PRO A 131 -9.33 7.30 18.66
N GLY A 132 -9.46 8.60 18.64
CA GLY A 132 -8.61 9.48 19.43
C GLY A 132 -8.84 9.23 20.92
N CYS A 133 -7.77 9.05 21.68
CA CYS A 133 -7.85 8.80 23.13
C CYS A 133 -8.77 7.64 23.54
N SER A 134 -8.92 6.64 22.69
CA SER A 134 -9.85 5.51 22.89
C SER A 134 -11.29 5.97 23.19
N ASP A 135 -11.75 7.02 22.50
CA ASP A 135 -13.05 7.62 22.73
C ASP A 135 -14.19 6.65 22.44
N GLU A 136 -15.01 6.36 23.45
CA GLU A 136 -16.10 5.37 23.34
C GLU A 136 -17.27 5.85 22.48
N LYS A 137 -17.53 7.16 22.42
CA LYS A 137 -18.60 7.69 21.58
C LYS A 137 -18.23 7.56 20.12
N TRP A 138 -16.97 7.88 19.83
CA TRP A 138 -16.41 7.69 18.49
C TRP A 138 -16.42 6.21 18.07
N ASP A 139 -15.99 5.28 18.95
CA ASP A 139 -16.03 3.83 18.68
C ASP A 139 -17.44 3.37 18.31
N LYS A 140 -18.44 3.79 19.08
CA LYS A 140 -19.85 3.43 18.80
C LYS A 140 -20.30 3.96 17.44
N SER A 141 -20.01 5.22 17.16
CA SER A 141 -20.35 5.85 15.88
C SER A 141 -19.66 5.15 14.71
N PHE A 142 -18.36 4.89 14.84
CA PHE A 142 -17.59 4.19 13.82
C PHE A 142 -18.16 2.81 13.51
N ARG A 143 -18.42 1.99 14.52
CA ARG A 143 -19.02 0.66 14.33
C ARG A 143 -20.38 0.71 13.67
N GLN A 144 -21.20 1.71 14.04
CA GLN A 144 -22.50 1.94 13.41
C GLN A 144 -22.34 2.31 11.94
N GLU A 145 -21.42 3.23 11.62
CA GLU A 145 -21.17 3.65 10.24
C GLU A 145 -20.62 2.53 9.37
N ILE A 146 -19.71 1.72 9.90
CA ILE A 146 -19.21 0.53 9.17
C ILE A 146 -20.33 -0.47 8.91
N LYS A 147 -21.21 -0.72 9.86
CA LYS A 147 -22.37 -1.59 9.66
C LYS A 147 -23.35 -1.06 8.61
N VAL A 148 -23.51 0.26 8.51
CA VAL A 148 -24.33 0.88 7.46
C VAL A 148 -23.64 0.83 6.09
N CYS A 149 -22.33 1.09 6.04
CA CYS A 149 -21.56 1.06 4.80
C CYS A 149 -21.40 -0.36 4.22
N PHE A 150 -21.29 -1.36 5.10
CA PHE A 150 -20.96 -2.75 4.76
C PHE A 150 -21.87 -3.74 5.51
N PRO A 151 -23.19 -3.72 5.24
CA PRO A 151 -24.12 -4.57 5.97
C PRO A 151 -23.87 -6.08 5.77
N GLU A 152 -23.18 -6.46 4.69
CA GLU A 152 -22.81 -7.84 4.36
C GLU A 152 -21.49 -8.31 5.02
N TYR A 153 -20.72 -7.39 5.63
CA TYR A 153 -19.46 -7.69 6.28
C TYR A 153 -19.47 -7.25 7.74
N THR A 154 -18.62 -7.83 8.55
CA THR A 154 -18.46 -7.48 9.97
C THR A 154 -17.00 -7.31 10.31
N LEU A 155 -16.69 -6.39 11.23
CA LEU A 155 -15.38 -6.30 11.84
C LEU A 155 -15.14 -7.59 12.64
N GLN A 156 -14.03 -8.25 12.38
CA GLN A 156 -13.63 -9.48 13.04
C GLN A 156 -12.26 -9.32 13.69
N LYS A 157 -12.06 -10.00 14.81
CA LYS A 157 -10.76 -10.06 15.45
C LYS A 157 -9.74 -10.68 14.50
N ILE A 158 -8.62 -9.99 14.29
CA ILE A 158 -7.51 -10.49 13.49
C ILE A 158 -6.70 -11.48 14.32
N PRO A 159 -6.54 -12.73 13.88
CA PRO A 159 -5.76 -13.73 14.63
C PRO A 159 -4.28 -13.35 14.65
N MET A 160 -3.59 -13.64 15.76
CA MET A 160 -2.15 -13.33 15.89
C MET A 160 -1.25 -14.05 14.89
N THR A 161 -1.78 -15.06 14.18
CA THR A 161 -1.10 -15.74 13.07
C THR A 161 -1.18 -14.98 11.74
N HIS A 162 -1.95 -13.88 11.68
CA HIS A 162 -2.08 -13.09 10.48
C HIS A 162 -0.75 -12.38 10.14
N PRO A 163 -0.37 -12.27 8.85
CA PRO A 163 0.90 -11.64 8.42
C PRO A 163 1.14 -10.23 8.97
N ILE A 164 0.11 -9.44 9.25
CA ILE A 164 0.27 -8.09 9.84
C ILE A 164 1.02 -8.09 11.18
N PHE A 165 1.14 -9.22 11.87
CA PHE A 165 1.88 -9.30 13.12
C PHE A 165 3.34 -9.74 12.98
N SER A 166 3.82 -9.94 11.72
CA SER A 166 5.19 -10.44 11.51
C SER A 166 5.86 -9.98 10.22
N ILE A 167 5.17 -9.23 9.37
CA ILE A 167 5.63 -8.92 8.00
C ILE A 167 6.93 -8.08 7.96
N VAL A 168 7.13 -7.16 8.90
CA VAL A 168 8.36 -6.38 9.09
C VAL A 168 8.85 -6.56 10.52
N ASN A 169 7.99 -6.30 11.48
CA ASN A 169 8.28 -6.38 12.90
C ASN A 169 7.59 -7.60 13.52
N PRO A 170 8.28 -8.47 14.23
CA PRO A 170 7.63 -9.53 14.99
C PRO A 170 6.85 -8.94 16.17
N ILE A 171 5.55 -9.21 16.22
CA ILE A 171 4.62 -8.78 17.28
C ILE A 171 4.03 -10.05 17.90
N PRO A 172 4.68 -10.65 18.89
CA PRO A 172 4.23 -11.93 19.46
C PRO A 172 2.97 -11.80 20.32
N ARG A 173 2.69 -10.59 20.79
CA ARG A 173 1.52 -10.28 21.59
C ARG A 173 1.12 -8.81 21.42
N LEU A 174 -0.17 -8.53 21.61
CA LEU A 174 -0.68 -7.18 21.71
C LEU A 174 -1.16 -6.92 23.13
N VAL A 175 -0.64 -5.88 23.72
CA VAL A 175 -1.04 -5.39 25.05
C VAL A 175 -1.14 -3.87 25.00
N ASP A 176 -1.95 -3.30 25.87
CA ASP A 176 -1.95 -1.87 26.12
C ASP A 176 -0.78 -1.47 27.06
N LYS A 177 -0.60 -0.18 27.30
CA LYS A 177 0.43 0.33 28.22
C LYS A 177 0.29 -0.17 29.66
N ASN A 178 -0.86 -0.73 30.04
CA ASN A 178 -1.11 -1.34 31.32
C ASN A 178 -0.92 -2.87 31.31
N SER A 179 -0.28 -3.40 30.23
CA SER A 179 -0.07 -4.84 30.03
C SER A 179 -1.35 -5.67 29.87
N LYS A 180 -2.51 -5.05 29.65
CA LYS A 180 -3.77 -5.74 29.40
C LYS A 180 -3.79 -6.26 27.96
N PRO A 181 -4.13 -7.53 27.71
CA PRO A 181 -4.28 -8.06 26.37
C PRO A 181 -5.33 -7.30 25.56
N VAL A 182 -4.96 -6.92 24.34
CA VAL A 182 -5.83 -6.23 23.38
C VAL A 182 -5.83 -6.95 22.04
N SER A 183 -6.66 -6.52 21.11
CA SER A 183 -6.72 -7.14 19.77
C SER A 183 -7.03 -6.10 18.72
N LEU A 184 -6.49 -6.30 17.52
CA LEU A 184 -6.95 -5.60 16.33
C LEU A 184 -8.16 -6.29 15.74
N GLU A 185 -9.06 -5.51 15.16
CA GLU A 185 -10.17 -5.99 14.35
C GLU A 185 -9.93 -5.61 12.88
N GLY A 186 -10.46 -6.38 11.97
CA GLY A 186 -10.33 -6.11 10.53
C GLY A 186 -11.64 -6.23 9.80
N LEU A 187 -11.75 -5.50 8.70
CA LEU A 187 -12.78 -5.69 7.69
C LEU A 187 -12.13 -6.41 6.50
N GLU A 188 -12.67 -7.58 6.21
CA GLU A 188 -12.23 -8.36 5.06
C GLU A 188 -13.30 -8.31 3.97
N ILE A 189 -12.91 -7.96 2.75
CA ILE A 189 -13.79 -7.91 1.57
C ILE A 189 -13.18 -8.81 0.50
N ASN A 190 -13.94 -9.81 0.07
CA ASN A 190 -13.52 -10.77 -0.96
C ASN A 190 -12.16 -11.44 -0.66
N GLY A 191 -11.91 -11.79 0.60
CA GLY A 191 -10.66 -12.43 1.01
C GLY A 191 -9.46 -11.50 1.18
N ARG A 192 -9.66 -10.18 1.05
CA ARG A 192 -8.63 -9.17 1.31
C ARG A 192 -8.98 -8.36 2.55
N LEU A 193 -8.05 -8.26 3.48
CA LEU A 193 -8.16 -7.32 4.59
C LEU A 193 -7.99 -5.90 4.02
N VAL A 194 -9.03 -5.08 4.15
CA VAL A 194 -9.07 -3.71 3.60
C VAL A 194 -9.04 -2.63 4.67
N MET A 195 -9.25 -3.02 5.92
CA MET A 195 -9.26 -2.12 7.05
C MET A 195 -8.71 -2.83 8.28
N VAL A 196 -7.91 -2.11 9.05
CA VAL A 196 -7.51 -2.50 10.40
C VAL A 196 -8.03 -1.45 11.37
N TYR A 197 -8.71 -1.92 12.40
CA TYR A 197 -9.27 -1.11 13.46
C TYR A 197 -8.71 -1.53 14.82
N SER A 198 -8.32 -0.55 15.62
CA SER A 198 -8.00 -0.74 17.03
C SER A 198 -8.88 0.15 17.88
N LYS A 199 -9.57 -0.43 18.85
CA LYS A 199 -10.29 0.34 19.87
C LYS A 199 -9.34 1.08 20.81
N GLU A 200 -8.21 0.46 21.10
CA GLU A 200 -7.09 1.06 21.82
C GLU A 200 -6.28 1.93 20.84
N GLY A 201 -5.66 3.00 21.34
CA GLY A 201 -4.93 3.95 20.50
C GLY A 201 -3.78 3.29 19.73
N LEU A 202 -3.67 3.61 18.45
CA LEU A 202 -2.51 3.30 17.59
C LEU A 202 -1.61 4.52 17.41
N ASN A 203 -1.75 5.51 18.26
CA ASN A 203 -0.98 6.73 18.20
C ASN A 203 0.43 6.46 18.71
N ASP A 204 1.42 6.77 17.89
CA ASP A 204 2.82 6.76 18.28
C ASP A 204 3.31 8.13 18.72
N VAL A 205 2.36 9.02 18.99
CA VAL A 205 2.62 10.40 19.36
C VAL A 205 2.72 10.55 20.86
N ALA A 206 3.85 10.22 21.40
CA ALA A 206 4.21 10.77 22.70
C ALA A 206 4.43 12.29 22.52
N ASN A 207 3.45 13.12 22.84
CA ASN A 207 3.54 14.59 22.85
C ASN A 207 3.28 15.35 21.55
N ALA A 208 2.43 14.90 20.62
CA ALA A 208 2.03 15.78 19.54
C ALA A 208 1.24 16.97 20.08
N HIS A 209 1.59 18.15 19.58
CA HIS A 209 0.88 19.38 19.86
C HIS A 209 -0.61 19.24 19.44
N GLY A 210 -1.51 19.39 20.41
CA GLY A 210 -2.96 19.26 20.19
C GLY A 210 -3.52 17.84 20.40
N CYS A 211 -2.70 16.84 20.66
CA CYS A 211 -3.16 15.56 21.17
C CYS A 211 -3.37 15.69 22.68
N CYS A 212 -4.58 15.51 23.16
CA CYS A 212 -4.89 15.43 24.60
C CYS A 212 -4.39 14.12 25.21
N CYS A 213 -3.32 13.59 24.68
CA CYS A 213 -2.58 12.38 25.00
C CYS A 213 -3.15 11.59 26.15
N CYS A 214 -4.05 10.97 25.85
CA CYS A 214 -4.35 9.59 25.95
C CYS A 214 -3.77 8.99 27.20
N GLY A 215 -4.54 9.03 28.25
CA GLY A 215 -4.18 8.50 29.54
C GLY A 215 -3.98 6.98 29.61
N GLY A 216 -3.24 6.39 28.65
CA GLY A 216 -2.76 5.04 28.81
C GLY A 216 -3.53 3.90 28.15
N ASN A 217 -4.47 4.18 27.27
CA ASN A 217 -5.19 3.13 26.52
C ASN A 217 -4.58 2.86 25.14
N GLU A 218 -3.31 3.21 24.91
CA GLU A 218 -2.65 2.89 23.67
C GLU A 218 -2.02 1.50 23.72
N ILE A 219 -1.89 0.91 22.53
CA ILE A 219 -1.14 -0.33 22.35
C ILE A 219 0.35 -0.07 22.65
N GLU A 220 1.04 -1.02 23.26
CA GLU A 220 2.47 -0.97 23.44
C GLU A 220 3.18 -1.10 22.09
N GLY A 221 4.06 -0.14 21.78
CA GLY A 221 4.83 -0.13 20.52
C GLY A 221 3.98 0.06 19.25
N PRO A 222 3.06 1.03 19.21
CA PRO A 222 2.12 1.22 18.12
C PRO A 222 2.80 1.49 16.77
N ALA A 223 3.98 2.12 16.75
CA ALA A 223 4.74 2.35 15.52
C ALA A 223 5.06 1.04 14.78
N LYS A 224 5.43 -0.03 15.48
CA LYS A 224 5.68 -1.35 14.88
C LYS A 224 4.42 -1.95 14.25
N VAL A 225 3.28 -1.79 14.92
CA VAL A 225 1.97 -2.22 14.41
C VAL A 225 1.64 -1.45 13.14
N ASN A 226 1.79 -0.12 13.16
CA ASN A 226 1.49 0.75 12.03
C ASN A 226 2.38 0.46 10.82
N VAL A 227 3.69 0.24 11.01
CA VAL A 227 4.62 -0.18 9.94
C VAL A 227 4.20 -1.50 9.32
N ASN A 228 3.83 -2.47 10.14
CA ASN A 228 3.38 -3.77 9.65
C ASN A 228 2.08 -3.67 8.86
N VAL A 229 1.08 -2.95 9.40
CA VAL A 229 -0.23 -2.78 8.74
C VAL A 229 -0.07 -2.06 7.41
N PHE A 230 0.74 -1.01 7.37
CA PHE A 230 1.02 -0.30 6.12
C PHE A 230 1.71 -1.20 5.09
N THR A 231 2.74 -1.92 5.51
CA THR A 231 3.47 -2.83 4.61
C THR A 231 2.54 -3.91 4.06
N TYR A 232 1.68 -4.46 4.92
CA TYR A 232 0.64 -5.41 4.48
C TYR A 232 -0.28 -4.78 3.42
N ALA A 233 -0.79 -3.57 3.68
CA ALA A 233 -1.71 -2.88 2.78
C ALA A 233 -1.15 -2.65 1.36
N VAL A 234 0.17 -2.48 1.26
CA VAL A 234 0.86 -2.23 -0.03
C VAL A 234 1.20 -3.54 -0.75
N LEU A 235 1.38 -4.64 -0.03
CA LEU A 235 1.81 -5.92 -0.61
C LEU A 235 0.64 -6.84 -0.98
N TYR A 236 -0.52 -6.68 -0.37
CA TYR A 236 -1.71 -7.51 -0.52
C TYR A 236 -2.93 -6.68 -0.93
#